data_4d659b463e7869cdc68b6860e4c6c87d
#
_entry.id   4d659b463e7869cdc68b6860e4c6c87d
#
_cell.length_a   1.000
_cell.length_b   1.000
_cell.length_c   1.000
_cell.angle_alpha   90.00
_cell.angle_beta   90.00
_cell.angle_gamma   90.00
#
_symmetry.space_group_name_H-M   'P 1'
#
loop_
_entity.id
_entity.type
_entity.pdbx_description
1 polymer ?
#
loop_
_entity_poly.entity_id
_entity_poly.type
_entity_poly.pdbx_seq_one_letter_code
_entity_poly.pdbx_strand_id
1 'polypeptide(L)'
;EYMSKYEHGKIYKLVNDINTDTYIGSTTQPLSVRLQGHLHYVKHRLSDERRLYTAMRAIGEQHFTIELIEEYPCSSRKDLLLREEYYINQSKPTLNTFTKLIDTRTSQELNRDRYLGRK
;
A
#
# COMPACT_ATOMS: atom_id res chain seq x y z
N GLU A 1 -12.91 21.16 -17.59
CA GLU A 1 -12.42 19.86 -18.02
C GLU A 1 -12.25 18.93 -16.84
N TYR A 2 -12.77 17.72 -16.96
CA TYR A 2 -12.73 16.76 -15.87
C TYR A 2 -11.31 16.23 -15.67
N MET A 3 -10.87 16.20 -14.44
CA MET A 3 -9.59 15.58 -14.09
C MET A 3 -9.84 14.45 -13.10
N SER A 4 -9.30 13.29 -13.46
CA SER A 4 -9.40 12.12 -12.59
C SER A 4 -8.60 12.33 -11.31
N LYS A 5 -9.05 11.73 -10.21
CA LYS A 5 -8.28 11.76 -8.97
C LYS A 5 -6.88 11.19 -9.15
N TYR A 6 -6.67 10.35 -10.16
CA TYR A 6 -5.36 9.74 -10.40
C TYR A 6 -4.33 10.73 -10.93
N GLU A 7 -4.75 11.94 -11.31
CA GLU A 7 -3.81 13.01 -11.57
C GLU A 7 -3.01 13.37 -10.33
N HIS A 8 -3.52 13.02 -9.16
CA HIS A 8 -2.84 13.27 -7.89
C HIS A 8 -2.19 12.01 -7.32
N GLY A 9 -1.92 11.01 -8.17
CA GLY A 9 -1.31 9.77 -7.72
C GLY A 9 0.06 10.00 -7.10
N LYS A 10 0.36 9.24 -6.06
CA LYS A 10 1.62 9.31 -5.34
C LYS A 10 2.02 7.93 -4.87
N ILE A 11 3.31 7.69 -4.85
CA ILE A 11 3.88 6.52 -4.20
C ILE A 11 4.56 7.01 -2.93
N TYR A 12 4.28 6.36 -1.82
CA TYR A 12 4.79 6.77 -0.52
C TYR A 12 5.36 5.57 0.21
N LYS A 13 6.10 5.85 1.28
CA LYS A 13 6.50 4.81 2.21
C LYS A 13 6.17 5.23 3.62
N LEU A 14 5.89 4.24 4.45
CA LEU A 14 5.76 4.43 5.88
C LEU A 14 7.04 3.93 6.51
N VAL A 15 7.59 4.73 7.40
CA VAL A 15 8.80 4.39 8.15
C VAL A 15 8.49 4.59 9.62
N ASN A 16 9.35 4.06 10.49
CA ASN A 16 9.18 4.28 11.92
C ASN A 16 10.56 4.58 12.52
N ASP A 17 10.56 5.11 13.73
CA ASP A 17 11.80 5.51 14.38
C ASP A 17 12.34 4.47 15.36
N ILE A 18 11.79 3.25 15.31
CA ILE A 18 12.21 2.17 16.20
C ILE A 18 13.11 1.18 15.47
N ASN A 19 12.76 0.83 14.22
CA ASN A 19 13.55 -0.14 13.45
C ASN A 19 13.51 0.24 11.98
N THR A 20 14.03 -0.63 11.12
CA THR A 20 14.14 -0.35 9.68
C THR A 20 13.01 -0.91 8.86
N ASP A 21 11.96 -1.41 9.50
CA ASP A 21 10.81 -1.93 8.75
C ASP A 21 10.11 -0.80 8.00
N THR A 22 9.76 -1.07 6.75
CA THR A 22 9.10 -0.09 5.91
C THR A 22 7.95 -0.72 5.14
N TYR A 23 7.05 0.15 4.70
CA TYR A 23 5.89 -0.23 3.89
C TYR A 23 5.78 0.75 2.73
N ILE A 24 5.51 0.23 1.53
CA ILE A 24 5.29 1.07 0.35
C ILE A 24 3.84 0.97 -0.05
N GLY A 25 3.24 2.11 -0.35
CA GLY A 25 1.86 2.16 -0.79
C GLY A 25 1.65 3.26 -1.81
N SER A 26 0.42 3.39 -2.26
CA SER A 26 0.05 4.44 -3.21
C SER A 26 -1.24 5.09 -2.75
N THR A 27 -1.42 6.34 -3.16
CA THR A 27 -2.60 7.10 -2.76
C THR A 27 -2.84 8.22 -3.76
N THR A 28 -4.07 8.69 -3.81
CA THR A 28 -4.42 9.90 -4.54
C THR A 28 -4.73 11.04 -3.58
N GLN A 29 -4.60 10.81 -2.28
CA GLN A 29 -4.87 11.80 -1.25
C GLN A 29 -3.58 12.48 -0.81
N PRO A 30 -3.68 13.63 -0.15
CA PRO A 30 -2.50 14.20 0.51
C PRO A 30 -1.91 13.18 1.47
N LEU A 31 -0.58 13.19 1.62
CA LEU A 31 0.07 12.18 2.44
C LEU A 31 -0.39 12.22 3.89
N SER A 32 -0.63 13.41 4.44
CA SER A 32 -1.09 13.52 5.82
C SER A 32 -2.45 12.85 6.00
N VAL A 33 -3.32 12.98 5.01
CA VAL A 33 -4.63 12.35 5.06
C VAL A 33 -4.49 10.83 5.00
N ARG A 34 -3.59 10.36 4.12
CA ARG A 34 -3.39 8.92 4.00
C ARG A 34 -2.81 8.33 5.28
N LEU A 35 -1.86 9.03 5.89
CA LEU A 35 -1.31 8.57 7.17
C LEU A 35 -2.40 8.48 8.23
N GLN A 36 -3.23 9.51 8.35
CA GLN A 36 -4.32 9.49 9.31
C GLN A 36 -5.25 8.32 9.05
N GLY A 37 -5.46 7.98 7.78
CA GLY A 37 -6.26 6.83 7.44
C GLY A 37 -5.68 5.52 7.99
N HIS A 38 -4.38 5.34 7.84
CA HIS A 38 -3.71 4.16 8.38
C HIS A 38 -3.80 4.13 9.92
N LEU A 39 -3.55 5.27 10.55
CA LEU A 39 -3.58 5.34 12.01
C LEU A 39 -4.97 5.06 12.56
N HIS A 40 -5.99 5.59 11.89
CA HIS A 40 -7.36 5.31 12.28
C HIS A 40 -7.70 3.83 12.09
N TYR A 41 -7.32 3.29 10.95
CA TYR A 41 -7.64 1.91 10.61
C TYR A 41 -7.06 0.94 11.63
N VAL A 42 -5.81 1.13 12.03
CA VAL A 42 -5.16 0.16 12.93
C VAL A 42 -5.83 0.16 14.30
N LYS A 43 -6.42 1.28 14.71
CA LYS A 43 -7.11 1.36 16.00
C LYS A 43 -8.47 0.69 15.98
N HIS A 44 -9.11 0.62 14.81
CA HIS A 44 -10.48 0.16 14.71
C HIS A 44 -10.63 -1.21 14.07
N ARG A 45 -9.57 -1.75 13.48
CA ARG A 45 -9.61 -3.06 12.83
C ARG A 45 -8.58 -3.96 13.49
N LEU A 46 -8.84 -4.32 14.73
CA LEU A 46 -7.87 -5.03 15.55
C LEU A 46 -7.61 -6.46 15.07
N SER A 47 -8.52 -7.02 14.27
CA SER A 47 -8.35 -8.36 13.75
C SER A 47 -7.56 -8.44 12.46
N ASP A 48 -7.19 -7.29 11.88
CA ASP A 48 -6.41 -7.29 10.64
C ASP A 48 -4.97 -7.64 10.96
N GLU A 49 -4.51 -8.75 10.40
CA GLU A 49 -3.18 -9.29 10.71
C GLU A 49 -2.17 -9.06 9.59
N ARG A 50 -2.47 -8.16 8.64
CA ARG A 50 -1.47 -7.81 7.64
C ARG A 50 -0.25 -7.24 8.32
N ARG A 51 0.91 -7.45 7.69
CA ARG A 51 2.19 -7.13 8.31
C ARG A 51 2.28 -5.70 8.82
N LEU A 52 1.77 -4.75 8.02
CA LEU A 52 1.82 -3.36 8.43
C LEU A 52 1.08 -3.12 9.74
N TYR A 53 -0.15 -3.63 9.84
CA TYR A 53 -0.96 -3.33 11.01
C TYR A 53 -0.51 -4.12 12.24
N THR A 54 0.03 -5.32 12.02
CA THR A 54 0.64 -6.06 13.11
C THR A 54 1.84 -5.28 13.68
N ALA A 55 2.68 -4.73 12.79
CA ALA A 55 3.83 -3.94 13.22
C ALA A 55 3.40 -2.67 13.92
N MET A 56 2.38 -2.00 13.40
CA MET A 56 1.89 -0.76 14.02
C MET A 56 1.39 -1.01 15.43
N ARG A 57 0.73 -2.14 15.66
CA ARG A 57 0.26 -2.47 17.00
C ARG A 57 1.41 -2.84 17.94
N ALA A 58 2.41 -3.54 17.40
CA ALA A 58 3.55 -3.99 18.23
C ALA A 58 4.48 -2.84 18.57
N ILE A 59 4.77 -1.98 17.61
CA ILE A 59 5.71 -0.86 17.76
C ILE A 59 5.02 0.34 18.39
N GLY A 60 3.77 0.57 18.06
CA GLY A 60 3.04 1.77 18.42
C GLY A 60 2.85 2.62 17.19
N GLU A 61 1.59 2.89 16.84
CA GLU A 61 1.30 3.60 15.59
C GLU A 61 1.88 5.02 15.58
N GLN A 62 2.10 5.62 16.76
CA GLN A 62 2.64 6.97 16.85
C GLN A 62 4.09 7.07 16.37
N HIS A 63 4.77 5.94 16.21
CA HIS A 63 6.15 5.94 15.73
C HIS A 63 6.26 5.97 14.23
N PHE A 64 5.14 5.87 13.52
CA PHE A 64 5.14 5.80 12.06
C PHE A 64 4.95 7.16 11.43
N THR A 65 5.72 7.41 10.38
CA THR A 65 5.59 8.63 9.57
C THR A 65 5.51 8.23 8.11
N ILE A 66 5.04 9.18 7.28
CA ILE A 66 4.84 8.93 5.87
C ILE A 66 5.77 9.82 5.06
N GLU A 67 6.41 9.26 4.05
CA GLU A 67 7.35 9.98 3.18
C GLU A 67 6.96 9.76 1.73
N LEU A 68 7.07 10.80 0.93
CA LEU A 68 6.82 10.71 -0.50
C LEU A 68 7.99 10.03 -1.18
N ILE A 69 7.71 9.02 -2.00
CA ILE A 69 8.72 8.46 -2.89
C ILE A 69 8.64 9.17 -4.24
N GLU A 70 7.45 9.28 -4.81
CA GLU A 70 7.31 9.88 -6.13
C GLU A 70 5.88 10.36 -6.33
N GLU A 71 5.73 11.55 -6.91
CA GLU A 71 4.44 11.94 -7.44
C GLU A 71 4.28 11.26 -8.80
N TYR A 72 3.15 10.60 -8.97
CA TYR A 72 2.94 9.80 -10.17
C TYR A 72 1.55 10.04 -10.74
N PRO A 73 1.36 11.18 -11.41
CA PRO A 73 0.09 11.42 -12.09
C PRO A 73 -0.14 10.34 -13.14
N CYS A 74 -1.33 9.79 -13.14
CA CYS A 74 -1.66 8.72 -14.08
C CYS A 74 -3.15 8.76 -14.34
N SER A 75 -3.64 7.80 -15.13
CA SER A 75 -5.03 7.86 -15.56
C SER A 75 -5.92 6.79 -14.96
N SER A 76 -5.34 5.84 -14.22
CA SER A 76 -6.14 4.75 -13.67
C SER A 76 -5.51 4.18 -12.41
N ARG A 77 -6.34 3.47 -11.66
CA ARG A 77 -5.86 2.75 -10.48
C ARG A 77 -4.81 1.72 -10.85
N LYS A 78 -5.00 1.05 -11.97
CA LYS A 78 -4.06 0.04 -12.41
C LYS A 78 -2.68 0.62 -12.66
N ASP A 79 -2.63 1.78 -13.31
CA ASP A 79 -1.35 2.46 -13.57
C ASP A 79 -0.65 2.77 -12.25
N LEU A 80 -1.40 3.28 -11.29
CA LEU A 80 -0.83 3.64 -10.00
C LEU A 80 -0.29 2.41 -9.27
N LEU A 81 -1.04 1.32 -9.28
CA LEU A 81 -0.63 0.10 -8.61
C LEU A 81 0.60 -0.53 -9.27
N LEU A 82 0.72 -0.41 -10.58
CA LEU A 82 1.91 -0.91 -11.27
C LEU A 82 3.15 -0.13 -10.86
N ARG A 83 2.99 1.18 -10.64
CA ARG A 83 4.12 1.98 -10.19
C ARG A 83 4.48 1.65 -8.74
N GLU A 84 3.48 1.43 -7.91
CA GLU A 84 3.73 0.97 -6.55
C GLU A 84 4.51 -0.35 -6.56
N GLU A 85 4.12 -1.28 -7.41
CA GLU A 85 4.80 -2.57 -7.53
C GLU A 85 6.26 -2.38 -7.94
N TYR A 86 6.51 -1.45 -8.84
CA TYR A 86 7.88 -1.15 -9.26
C TYR A 86 8.76 -0.85 -8.05
N TYR A 87 8.28 0.00 -7.16
CA TYR A 87 9.05 0.37 -5.98
C TYR A 87 9.13 -0.76 -4.95
N ILE A 88 8.09 -1.56 -4.84
CA ILE A 88 8.12 -2.72 -3.96
C ILE A 88 9.22 -3.69 -4.43
N ASN A 89 9.30 -3.91 -5.73
CA ASN A 89 10.32 -4.82 -6.26
C ASN A 89 11.72 -4.27 -6.11
N GLN A 90 11.88 -2.95 -6.18
CA GLN A 90 13.18 -2.32 -6.01
C GLN A 90 13.66 -2.36 -4.56
N SER A 91 12.77 -2.07 -3.63
CA SER A 91 13.13 -1.82 -2.23
C SER A 91 12.89 -3.01 -1.32
N LYS A 92 12.01 -3.91 -1.70
CA LYS A 92 11.64 -5.10 -0.93
C LYS A 92 11.26 -4.75 0.51
N PRO A 93 10.25 -3.88 0.68
CA PRO A 93 9.86 -3.43 2.02
C PRO A 93 9.35 -4.60 2.85
N THR A 94 9.69 -4.58 4.14
CA THR A 94 9.40 -5.72 5.00
C THR A 94 7.95 -5.82 5.41
N LEU A 95 7.22 -4.72 5.38
CA LEU A 95 5.84 -4.70 5.90
C LEU A 95 4.78 -4.87 4.82
N ASN A 96 5.16 -5.01 3.57
CA ASN A 96 4.19 -5.26 2.53
C ASN A 96 3.79 -6.72 2.52
N THR A 97 2.48 -6.95 2.45
CA THR A 97 1.95 -8.28 2.30
C THR A 97 1.79 -8.57 0.82
N PHE A 98 2.13 -9.77 0.40
CA PHE A 98 1.95 -10.14 -1.00
C PHE A 98 0.50 -9.88 -1.42
N THR A 99 0.32 -9.33 -2.61
CA THR A 99 -0.99 -9.02 -3.11
C THR A 99 -1.16 -9.58 -4.51
N LYS A 100 -2.36 -10.09 -4.79
CA LYS A 100 -2.68 -10.60 -6.11
C LYS A 100 -2.62 -9.52 -7.19
N LEU A 101 -2.72 -8.26 -6.79
CA LEU A 101 -2.69 -7.18 -7.75
C LEU A 101 -1.34 -7.03 -8.43
N ILE A 102 -0.28 -7.51 -7.79
CA ILE A 102 1.06 -7.46 -8.38
C ILE A 102 1.51 -8.82 -8.89
N ASP A 103 0.59 -9.78 -8.94
CA ASP A 103 0.85 -11.09 -9.49
C ASP A 103 0.95 -10.95 -11.01
N THR A 104 1.96 -11.57 -11.60
CA THR A 104 2.18 -11.46 -13.04
C THR A 104 1.33 -12.43 -13.85
N ARG A 105 0.52 -13.24 -13.21
CA ARG A 105 -0.38 -14.14 -13.90
C ARG A 105 -1.43 -13.37 -14.68
N THR A 106 -2.01 -13.99 -15.67
CA THR A 106 -3.06 -13.37 -16.46
C THR A 106 -4.30 -13.18 -15.61
N SER A 107 -5.18 -12.30 -16.07
CA SER A 107 -6.45 -12.10 -15.39
C SER A 107 -7.24 -13.40 -15.29
N GLN A 108 -7.16 -14.21 -16.32
CA GLN A 108 -7.88 -15.48 -16.34
C GLN A 108 -7.33 -16.42 -15.28
N GLU A 109 -6.03 -16.47 -15.14
CA GLU A 109 -5.42 -17.30 -14.12
C GLU A 109 -5.76 -16.83 -12.71
N LEU A 110 -5.79 -15.51 -12.53
CA LEU A 110 -6.15 -14.95 -11.22
C LEU A 110 -7.59 -15.27 -10.89
N ASN A 111 -8.49 -15.20 -11.88
CA ASN A 111 -9.88 -15.53 -11.64
C ASN A 111 -10.06 -16.99 -11.30
N ARG A 112 -9.33 -17.85 -11.97
CA ARG A 112 -9.39 -19.28 -11.67
C ARG A 112 -8.94 -19.55 -10.25
N ASP A 113 -7.85 -18.93 -9.82
CA ASP A 113 -7.39 -19.08 -8.44
C ASP A 113 -8.45 -18.63 -7.46
N ARG A 114 -9.13 -17.53 -7.78
CA ARG A 114 -10.17 -17.01 -6.90
C ARG A 114 -11.29 -18.00 -6.71
N TYR A 115 -11.70 -18.68 -7.78
CA TYR A 115 -12.82 -19.59 -7.72
C TYR A 115 -12.42 -21.01 -7.30
N LEU A 116 -11.21 -21.43 -7.60
CA LEU A 116 -10.76 -22.78 -7.31
C LEU A 116 -9.89 -22.85 -6.07
N GLY A 117 -9.00 -21.90 -5.92
CA GLY A 117 -8.04 -21.94 -4.84
C GLY A 117 -8.64 -21.71 -3.47
N ARG A 118 -9.79 -21.08 -3.42
CA ARG A 118 -10.44 -20.78 -2.15
C ARG A 118 -11.41 -21.85 -1.70
N LYS A 119 -11.59 -22.81 -2.52
CA LYS A 119 -12.55 -23.86 -2.20
C LYS A 119 -12.03 -24.85 -1.18
#